data_4ee99b775b8110630054fd95c193c4e5
#
_entry.id   4ee99b775b8110630054fd95c193c4e5
#
_cell.length_a   1.000
_cell.length_b   1.000
_cell.length_c   1.000
_cell.angle_alpha   90.00
_cell.angle_beta   90.00
_cell.angle_gamma   90.00
#
_symmetry.space_group_name_H-M   'P 1'
#
loop_
_entity.id
_entity.type
_entity.pdbx_description
1 polymer ?
#
loop_
_entity_poly.entity_id
_entity_poly.type
_entity_poly.pdbx_seq_one_letter_code
_entity_poly.pdbx_strand_id
1 'polypeptide(L)'
;MEKKKKTRFIVVWLLITAGFLAGSLLVPGHGKSESVQEAMRDAVLHGTNRISLFGLKDVNPAYISSLVVVGALLLAAVLLRVFVIPRFKMVPGKLQMVVETVVGMFDGMAKGNSPHRNKFLGAYIFGAGVYIFVGTLFELFGFQAITTGGHTIALPAPLSDVNAAISLGCLSYGVILVGGIIANGAKGAGKALKDFSLPLSMSFRLFGALLSGLLVTELVYYYVAMSFVVPVIIAVLFTLLHALIQAYVLTTLTSMFYGETTEKHAPKPKKNKKIKAEAVNN
;
A
#
# COMPACT_ATOMS: atom_id res chain seq x y z
N MET A 1 -1.05 -15.07 -40.24
CA MET A 1 0.19 -14.29 -40.06
C MET A 1 0.51 -13.99 -38.59
N GLU A 2 -0.46 -13.77 -37.73
CA GLU A 2 -0.29 -13.43 -36.30
C GLU A 2 0.35 -14.55 -35.45
N LYS A 3 -0.08 -15.79 -35.61
CA LYS A 3 0.51 -16.96 -34.90
C LYS A 3 2.03 -17.10 -35.13
N LYS A 4 2.50 -16.96 -36.40
CA LYS A 4 3.93 -17.04 -36.70
C LYS A 4 4.78 -15.92 -36.11
N LYS A 5 4.21 -14.68 -36.00
CA LYS A 5 4.88 -13.56 -35.32
C LYS A 5 4.98 -13.80 -33.82
N LYS A 6 3.91 -14.31 -33.19
CA LYS A 6 3.88 -14.63 -31.77
C LYS A 6 4.85 -15.76 -31.40
N THR A 7 4.91 -16.81 -32.22
CA THR A 7 5.87 -17.90 -32.02
C THR A 7 7.32 -17.43 -32.18
N ARG A 8 7.63 -16.60 -33.19
CA ARG A 8 8.98 -16.02 -33.36
C ARG A 8 9.36 -15.14 -32.17
N PHE A 9 8.45 -14.32 -31.66
CA PHE A 9 8.70 -13.50 -30.48
C PHE A 9 9.03 -14.35 -29.26
N ILE A 10 8.25 -15.40 -28.99
CA ILE A 10 8.47 -16.32 -27.86
C ILE A 10 9.82 -17.04 -28.01
N VAL A 11 10.16 -17.51 -29.20
CA VAL A 11 11.44 -18.20 -29.44
C VAL A 11 12.63 -17.27 -29.25
N VAL A 12 12.57 -16.05 -29.77
CA VAL A 12 13.62 -15.03 -29.59
C VAL A 12 13.76 -14.67 -28.12
N TRP A 13 12.64 -14.48 -27.41
CA TRP A 13 12.63 -14.19 -25.99
C TRP A 13 13.26 -15.32 -25.17
N LEU A 14 12.91 -16.59 -25.47
CA LEU A 14 13.49 -17.76 -24.81
C LEU A 14 14.99 -17.90 -25.09
N LEU A 15 15.43 -17.62 -26.32
CA LEU A 15 16.87 -17.66 -26.69
C LEU A 15 17.66 -16.58 -25.97
N ILE A 16 17.12 -15.37 -25.86
CA ILE A 16 17.75 -14.28 -25.11
C ILE A 16 17.83 -14.66 -23.61
N THR A 17 16.73 -15.15 -23.04
CA THR A 17 16.69 -15.58 -21.64
C THR A 17 17.67 -16.73 -21.36
N ALA A 18 17.73 -17.73 -22.23
CA ALA A 18 18.68 -18.83 -22.13
C ALA A 18 20.14 -18.38 -22.29
N GLY A 19 20.40 -17.44 -23.20
CA GLY A 19 21.74 -16.85 -23.39
C GLY A 19 22.21 -16.08 -22.15
N PHE A 20 21.32 -15.33 -21.55
CA PHE A 20 21.60 -14.64 -20.31
C PHE A 20 21.78 -15.60 -19.13
N LEU A 21 20.97 -16.65 -19.01
CA LEU A 21 21.13 -17.69 -18.00
C LEU A 21 22.48 -18.40 -18.12
N ALA A 22 22.88 -18.77 -19.35
CA ALA A 22 24.19 -19.36 -19.62
C ALA A 22 25.33 -18.41 -19.27
N GLY A 23 25.20 -17.12 -19.61
CA GLY A 23 26.16 -16.10 -19.22
C GLY A 23 26.33 -15.95 -17.72
N SER A 24 25.22 -16.00 -16.97
CA SER A 24 25.23 -15.96 -15.51
C SER A 24 25.93 -17.16 -14.85
N LEU A 25 25.78 -18.34 -15.43
CA LEU A 25 26.43 -19.55 -14.93
C LEU A 25 27.94 -19.60 -15.26
N LEU A 26 28.37 -18.87 -16.30
CA LEU A 26 29.76 -18.81 -16.73
C LEU A 26 30.58 -17.71 -16.02
N VAL A 27 29.91 -16.71 -15.44
CA VAL A 27 30.57 -15.66 -14.65
C VAL A 27 30.89 -16.22 -13.27
N PRO A 28 32.17 -16.33 -12.89
CA PRO A 28 32.52 -16.76 -11.54
C PRO A 28 31.97 -15.75 -10.53
N GLY A 29 31.05 -16.19 -9.68
CA GLY A 29 30.51 -15.36 -8.62
C GLY A 29 31.61 -14.96 -7.66
N HIS A 30 31.85 -13.67 -7.53
CA HIS A 30 32.58 -13.16 -6.37
C HIS A 30 31.65 -13.36 -5.19
N GLY A 31 31.92 -14.41 -4.36
CA GLY A 31 31.16 -14.64 -3.13
C GLY A 31 31.17 -13.35 -2.30
N LYS A 32 30.01 -12.84 -1.94
CA LYS A 32 29.93 -11.74 -0.98
C LYS A 32 30.65 -12.21 0.29
N SER A 33 31.57 -11.41 0.80
CA SER A 33 32.30 -11.70 2.06
C SER A 33 31.39 -11.63 3.30
N GLU A 34 30.19 -11.09 3.14
CA GLU A 34 29.20 -10.92 4.19
C GLU A 34 28.28 -12.14 4.30
N SER A 35 27.89 -12.47 5.52
CA SER A 35 26.94 -13.55 5.77
C SER A 35 25.53 -13.14 5.29
N VAL A 36 24.68 -14.13 4.92
CA VAL A 36 23.27 -13.89 4.56
C VAL A 36 22.55 -13.07 5.63
N GLN A 37 22.86 -13.33 6.90
CA GLN A 37 22.26 -12.63 8.04
C GLN A 37 22.65 -11.14 8.09
N GLU A 38 23.90 -10.82 7.79
CA GLU A 38 24.38 -9.42 7.73
C GLU A 38 23.76 -8.69 6.57
N ALA A 39 23.73 -9.27 5.37
CA ALA A 39 23.09 -8.69 4.20
C ALA A 39 21.60 -8.41 4.44
N MET A 40 20.87 -9.36 5.03
CA MET A 40 19.47 -9.18 5.39
C MET A 40 19.27 -8.14 6.51
N ARG A 41 20.13 -8.11 7.51
CA ARG A 41 20.08 -7.12 8.57
C ARG A 41 20.28 -5.70 8.05
N ASP A 42 21.24 -5.50 7.17
CA ASP A 42 21.54 -4.19 6.60
C ASP A 42 20.43 -3.70 5.68
N ALA A 43 19.78 -4.60 4.94
CA ALA A 43 18.60 -4.30 4.14
C ALA A 43 17.41 -3.81 4.99
N VAL A 44 17.25 -4.33 6.21
CA VAL A 44 16.14 -3.97 7.11
C VAL A 44 16.44 -2.70 7.92
N LEU A 45 17.65 -2.59 8.47
CA LEU A 45 17.99 -1.52 9.42
C LEU A 45 18.36 -0.20 8.73
N HIS A 46 18.74 -0.24 7.44
CA HIS A 46 19.24 0.93 6.71
C HIS A 46 20.28 1.76 7.47
N GLY A 47 21.00 1.13 8.39
CA GLY A 47 21.93 1.83 9.29
C GLY A 47 23.07 2.52 8.57
N THR A 48 23.56 1.92 7.49
CA THR A 48 24.65 2.42 6.63
C THR A 48 24.18 3.24 5.45
N ASN A 49 22.86 3.14 5.09
CA ASN A 49 22.28 3.66 3.87
C ASN A 49 21.53 4.99 4.09
N ARG A 50 22.11 5.91 4.85
CA ARG A 50 21.48 7.20 5.11
C ARG A 50 21.81 8.21 4.01
N ILE A 51 20.88 9.13 3.74
CA ILE A 51 20.97 10.12 2.67
C ILE A 51 20.93 11.53 3.28
N SER A 52 21.72 12.44 2.75
CA SER A 52 21.65 13.85 3.11
C SER A 52 20.63 14.55 2.20
N LEU A 53 19.65 15.23 2.78
CA LEU A 53 18.61 15.97 2.07
C LEU A 53 18.52 17.41 2.59
N PHE A 54 18.76 18.41 1.74
CA PHE A 54 18.64 19.84 2.06
C PHE A 54 19.30 20.27 3.39
N GLY A 55 20.49 19.71 3.70
CA GLY A 55 21.22 20.05 4.92
C GLY A 55 20.85 19.19 6.15
N LEU A 56 19.83 18.36 6.06
CA LEU A 56 19.56 17.34 7.05
C LEU A 56 20.47 16.14 6.79
N LYS A 57 21.29 15.78 7.77
CA LYS A 57 22.16 14.62 7.71
C LYS A 57 21.37 13.38 8.18
N ASP A 58 21.68 12.23 7.58
CA ASP A 58 21.18 10.94 8.05
C ASP A 58 19.65 10.71 7.91
N VAL A 59 19.07 11.17 6.80
CA VAL A 59 17.66 10.94 6.49
C VAL A 59 17.43 9.49 6.02
N ASN A 60 16.35 8.88 6.48
CA ASN A 60 15.95 7.54 6.06
C ASN A 60 15.54 7.54 4.57
N PRO A 61 16.07 6.64 3.74
CA PRO A 61 15.71 6.52 2.32
C PRO A 61 14.20 6.35 2.07
N ALA A 62 13.48 5.60 2.91
CA ALA A 62 12.04 5.41 2.79
C ALA A 62 11.24 6.72 2.96
N TYR A 63 11.73 7.66 3.78
CA TYR A 63 11.13 8.98 3.91
C TYR A 63 11.27 9.79 2.61
N ILE A 64 12.43 9.71 1.95
CA ILE A 64 12.65 10.35 0.66
C ILE A 64 11.72 9.74 -0.41
N SER A 65 11.61 8.41 -0.44
CA SER A 65 10.66 7.71 -1.31
C SER A 65 9.22 8.20 -1.08
N SER A 66 8.83 8.38 0.19
CA SER A 66 7.50 8.89 0.54
C SER A 66 7.26 10.30 -0.02
N LEU A 67 8.23 11.21 0.11
CA LEU A 67 8.13 12.55 -0.45
C LEU A 67 8.01 12.55 -1.97
N VAL A 68 8.81 11.72 -2.64
CA VAL A 68 8.76 11.58 -4.11
C VAL A 68 7.41 11.04 -4.56
N VAL A 69 6.92 9.97 -3.93
CA VAL A 69 5.62 9.37 -4.27
C VAL A 69 4.48 10.35 -4.02
N VAL A 70 4.45 11.01 -2.87
CA VAL A 70 3.41 12.01 -2.55
C VAL A 70 3.47 13.17 -3.54
N GLY A 71 4.67 13.68 -3.84
CA GLY A 71 4.85 14.74 -4.83
C GLY A 71 4.35 14.33 -6.22
N ALA A 72 4.69 13.12 -6.66
CA ALA A 72 4.23 12.58 -7.94
C ALA A 72 2.70 12.40 -7.99
N LEU A 73 2.09 11.89 -6.91
CA LEU A 73 0.64 11.73 -6.81
C LEU A 73 -0.09 13.07 -6.79
N LEU A 74 0.43 14.07 -6.06
CA LEU A 74 -0.13 15.42 -6.06
C LEU A 74 -0.02 16.06 -7.43
N LEU A 75 1.13 15.96 -8.09
CA LEU A 75 1.32 16.45 -9.46
C LEU A 75 0.33 15.78 -10.43
N ALA A 76 0.21 14.45 -10.37
CA ALA A 76 -0.75 13.70 -11.18
C ALA A 76 -2.19 14.15 -10.91
N ALA A 77 -2.56 14.36 -9.64
CA ALA A 77 -3.90 14.84 -9.27
C ALA A 77 -4.18 16.23 -9.83
N VAL A 78 -3.20 17.16 -9.75
CA VAL A 78 -3.32 18.51 -10.35
C VAL A 78 -3.47 18.42 -11.87
N LEU A 79 -2.61 17.62 -12.53
CA LEU A 79 -2.69 17.43 -13.99
C LEU A 79 -4.03 16.82 -14.41
N LEU A 80 -4.51 15.81 -13.71
CA LEU A 80 -5.83 15.23 -13.95
C LEU A 80 -6.94 16.29 -13.76
N ARG A 81 -6.88 17.06 -12.70
CA ARG A 81 -7.86 18.10 -12.39
C ARG A 81 -7.91 19.21 -13.43
N VAL A 82 -6.74 19.66 -13.90
CA VAL A 82 -6.64 20.81 -14.82
C VAL A 82 -6.85 20.40 -16.27
N PHE A 83 -6.28 19.28 -16.70
CA PHE A 83 -6.25 18.93 -18.13
C PHE A 83 -7.21 17.82 -18.53
N VAL A 84 -7.52 16.88 -17.63
CA VAL A 84 -8.28 15.67 -17.97
C VAL A 84 -9.75 15.80 -17.60
N ILE A 85 -10.06 16.17 -16.36
CA ILE A 85 -11.44 16.28 -15.87
C ILE A 85 -12.28 17.27 -16.70
N PRO A 86 -11.76 18.46 -17.11
CA PRO A 86 -12.57 19.38 -17.93
C PRO A 86 -12.94 18.84 -19.30
N ARG A 87 -12.25 17.80 -19.77
CA ARG A 87 -12.51 17.16 -21.07
C ARG A 87 -13.42 15.93 -20.99
N PHE A 88 -13.97 15.63 -19.82
CA PHE A 88 -14.91 14.52 -19.65
C PHE A 88 -16.19 14.76 -20.43
N LYS A 89 -16.65 13.68 -21.11
CA LYS A 89 -17.85 13.71 -21.96
C LYS A 89 -18.89 12.71 -21.45
N MET A 90 -20.14 12.85 -21.88
CA MET A 90 -21.22 11.89 -21.57
C MET A 90 -20.90 10.47 -22.07
N VAL A 91 -20.24 10.36 -23.22
CA VAL A 91 -19.69 9.07 -23.70
C VAL A 91 -18.21 9.02 -23.30
N PRO A 92 -17.84 8.18 -22.30
CA PRO A 92 -16.51 8.20 -21.74
C PRO A 92 -15.45 7.66 -22.71
N GLY A 93 -14.35 8.39 -22.84
CA GLY A 93 -13.16 7.90 -23.52
C GLY A 93 -12.39 6.90 -22.63
N LYS A 94 -11.41 6.19 -23.20
CA LYS A 94 -10.63 5.14 -22.48
C LYS A 94 -10.03 5.64 -21.15
N LEU A 95 -9.41 6.82 -21.16
CA LEU A 95 -8.77 7.38 -19.94
C LEU A 95 -9.83 7.78 -18.91
N GLN A 96 -10.93 8.41 -19.35
CA GLN A 96 -12.06 8.75 -18.49
C GLN A 96 -12.64 7.50 -17.82
N MET A 97 -12.86 6.43 -18.61
CA MET A 97 -13.39 5.16 -18.10
C MET A 97 -12.46 4.56 -17.00
N VAL A 98 -11.13 4.58 -17.20
CA VAL A 98 -10.18 4.09 -16.19
C VAL A 98 -10.29 4.90 -14.90
N VAL A 99 -10.25 6.23 -14.98
CA VAL A 99 -10.34 7.11 -13.82
C VAL A 99 -11.67 6.93 -13.09
N GLU A 100 -12.79 6.92 -13.82
CA GLU A 100 -14.14 6.71 -13.24
C GLU A 100 -14.26 5.33 -12.60
N THR A 101 -13.69 4.27 -13.21
CA THR A 101 -13.74 2.92 -12.66
C THR A 101 -12.96 2.85 -11.34
N VAL A 102 -11.74 3.40 -11.29
CA VAL A 102 -10.94 3.39 -10.07
C VAL A 102 -11.60 4.19 -8.96
N VAL A 103 -12.04 5.42 -9.24
CA VAL A 103 -12.75 6.25 -8.25
C VAL A 103 -14.05 5.59 -7.82
N GLY A 104 -14.82 5.03 -8.77
CA GLY A 104 -16.09 4.36 -8.52
C GLY A 104 -15.95 3.11 -7.65
N MET A 105 -14.85 2.38 -7.76
CA MET A 105 -14.55 1.23 -6.91
C MET A 105 -14.45 1.64 -5.42
N PHE A 106 -13.68 2.68 -5.11
CA PHE A 106 -13.53 3.17 -3.74
C PHE A 106 -14.80 3.85 -3.22
N ASP A 107 -15.49 4.62 -4.06
CA ASP A 107 -16.77 5.24 -3.70
C ASP A 107 -17.86 4.18 -3.43
N GLY A 108 -17.89 3.12 -4.24
CA GLY A 108 -18.76 1.97 -4.03
C GLY A 108 -18.47 1.24 -2.72
N MET A 109 -17.18 1.04 -2.38
CA MET A 109 -16.74 0.46 -1.10
C MET A 109 -17.17 1.33 0.08
N ALA A 110 -16.99 2.65 0.00
CA ALA A 110 -17.41 3.58 1.04
C ALA A 110 -18.94 3.60 1.22
N LYS A 111 -19.69 3.58 0.14
CA LYS A 111 -21.16 3.54 0.18
C LYS A 111 -21.69 2.22 0.72
N GLY A 112 -21.07 1.10 0.34
CA GLY A 112 -21.45 -0.23 0.83
C GLY A 112 -21.26 -0.40 2.33
N ASN A 113 -20.12 0.05 2.85
CA ASN A 113 -19.77 -0.12 4.28
C ASN A 113 -20.31 1.01 5.18
N SER A 114 -20.49 2.23 4.65
CA SER A 114 -20.99 3.39 5.40
C SER A 114 -22.01 4.19 4.59
N PRO A 115 -23.23 3.68 4.35
CA PRO A 115 -24.25 4.35 3.52
C PRO A 115 -24.64 5.74 4.04
N HIS A 116 -24.59 5.91 5.37
CA HIS A 116 -25.04 7.12 6.08
C HIS A 116 -23.95 8.22 6.12
N ARG A 117 -22.67 7.88 5.88
CA ARG A 117 -21.56 8.85 6.04
C ARG A 117 -20.35 8.52 5.18
N ASN A 118 -20.50 8.56 3.85
CA ASN A 118 -19.52 8.04 2.91
C ASN A 118 -18.63 9.09 2.22
N LYS A 119 -19.04 10.37 2.13
CA LYS A 119 -18.33 11.37 1.31
C LYS A 119 -16.86 11.55 1.68
N PHE A 120 -16.58 11.78 2.97
CA PHE A 120 -15.20 11.91 3.45
C PHE A 120 -14.46 10.57 3.40
N LEU A 121 -15.15 9.49 3.78
CA LEU A 121 -14.59 8.15 3.78
C LEU A 121 -14.10 7.74 2.39
N GLY A 122 -14.93 7.96 1.35
CA GLY A 122 -14.57 7.63 -0.04
C GLY A 122 -13.30 8.33 -0.49
N ALA A 123 -13.18 9.64 -0.20
CA ALA A 123 -11.97 10.40 -0.52
C ALA A 123 -10.73 9.89 0.24
N TYR A 124 -10.89 9.58 1.54
CA TYR A 124 -9.79 9.08 2.36
C TYR A 124 -9.29 7.71 1.88
N ILE A 125 -10.18 6.73 1.72
CA ILE A 125 -9.78 5.38 1.30
C ILE A 125 -9.23 5.36 -0.12
N PHE A 126 -9.72 6.23 -1.00
CA PHE A 126 -9.13 6.43 -2.34
C PHE A 126 -7.69 6.93 -2.22
N GLY A 127 -7.45 8.00 -1.46
CA GLY A 127 -6.10 8.56 -1.27
C GLY A 127 -5.14 7.56 -0.64
N ALA A 128 -5.56 6.89 0.44
CA ALA A 128 -4.77 5.88 1.12
C ALA A 128 -4.49 4.65 0.23
N GLY A 129 -5.50 4.15 -0.48
CA GLY A 129 -5.36 3.01 -1.38
C GLY A 129 -4.42 3.30 -2.55
N VAL A 130 -4.55 4.46 -3.19
CA VAL A 130 -3.65 4.88 -4.27
C VAL A 130 -2.23 5.10 -3.76
N TYR A 131 -2.06 5.71 -2.58
CA TYR A 131 -0.74 5.89 -1.97
C TYR A 131 -0.05 4.56 -1.67
N ILE A 132 -0.76 3.59 -1.08
CA ILE A 132 -0.22 2.26 -0.81
C ILE A 132 0.15 1.56 -2.12
N PHE A 133 -0.76 1.57 -3.09
CA PHE A 133 -0.55 0.89 -4.36
C PHE A 133 0.64 1.45 -5.12
N VAL A 134 0.66 2.77 -5.36
CA VAL A 134 1.74 3.43 -6.10
C VAL A 134 3.05 3.42 -5.31
N GLY A 135 2.98 3.63 -3.99
CA GLY A 135 4.15 3.59 -3.11
C GLY A 135 4.80 2.21 -3.06
N THR A 136 4.02 1.14 -3.09
CA THR A 136 4.56 -0.21 -3.17
C THR A 136 5.17 -0.49 -4.54
N LEU A 137 4.49 -0.07 -5.63
CA LEU A 137 5.03 -0.22 -6.99
C LEU A 137 6.29 0.63 -7.23
N PHE A 138 6.51 1.68 -6.44
CA PHE A 138 7.67 2.55 -6.57
C PHE A 138 9.00 1.79 -6.51
N GLU A 139 9.05 0.73 -5.70
CA GLU A 139 10.22 -0.14 -5.58
C GLU A 139 10.60 -0.81 -6.92
N LEU A 140 9.60 -1.15 -7.76
CA LEU A 140 9.86 -1.77 -9.07
C LEU A 140 10.57 -0.86 -10.06
N PHE A 141 10.47 0.47 -9.90
CA PHE A 141 11.14 1.42 -10.79
C PHE A 141 12.64 1.51 -10.52
N GLY A 142 13.12 1.02 -9.38
CA GLY A 142 14.53 0.97 -9.05
C GLY A 142 15.22 2.33 -9.03
N PHE A 143 14.52 3.39 -8.62
CA PHE A 143 15.12 4.72 -8.50
C PHE A 143 16.30 4.67 -7.54
N GLN A 144 17.43 5.22 -7.98
CA GLN A 144 18.66 5.21 -7.18
C GLN A 144 18.90 6.57 -6.55
N ALA A 145 19.46 6.55 -5.35
CA ALA A 145 19.93 7.72 -4.64
C ALA A 145 21.36 7.50 -4.15
N ILE A 146 22.07 8.61 -3.94
CA ILE A 146 23.45 8.61 -3.43
C ILE A 146 23.39 8.80 -1.92
N THR A 147 24.00 7.86 -1.19
CA THR A 147 24.13 7.95 0.27
C THR A 147 25.16 8.99 0.68
N THR A 148 25.13 9.42 1.94
CA THR A 148 26.17 10.28 2.54
C THR A 148 27.56 9.66 2.47
N GLY A 149 27.65 8.33 2.39
CA GLY A 149 28.92 7.60 2.21
C GLY A 149 29.38 7.48 0.76
N GLY A 150 28.68 8.09 -0.22
CA GLY A 150 29.04 8.04 -1.63
C GLY A 150 28.65 6.78 -2.38
N HIS A 151 27.90 5.87 -1.77
CA HIS A 151 27.38 4.66 -2.40
C HIS A 151 25.99 4.92 -2.99
N THR A 152 25.69 4.27 -4.11
CA THR A 152 24.33 4.28 -4.69
C THR A 152 23.49 3.19 -4.08
N ILE A 153 22.26 3.54 -3.68
CA ILE A 153 21.25 2.59 -3.20
C ILE A 153 19.96 2.73 -4.00
N ALA A 154 19.24 1.64 -4.18
CA ALA A 154 17.87 1.70 -4.66
C ALA A 154 16.97 2.26 -3.55
N LEU A 155 16.09 3.20 -3.91
CA LEU A 155 15.10 3.75 -2.98
C LEU A 155 14.05 2.68 -2.64
N PRO A 156 13.86 2.34 -1.37
CA PRO A 156 12.89 1.34 -0.94
C PRO A 156 11.45 1.87 -1.08
N ALA A 157 10.46 0.98 -1.00
CA ALA A 157 9.06 1.39 -0.90
C ALA A 157 8.83 2.27 0.34
N PRO A 158 8.00 3.34 0.26
CA PRO A 158 7.73 4.24 1.40
C PRO A 158 7.29 3.52 2.68
N LEU A 159 6.47 2.48 2.55
CA LEU A 159 5.89 1.74 3.68
C LEU A 159 6.74 0.54 4.13
N SER A 160 7.94 0.35 3.57
CA SER A 160 8.92 -0.62 4.10
C SER A 160 9.54 -0.15 5.42
N ASP A 161 9.42 1.13 5.77
CA ASP A 161 9.77 1.66 7.08
C ASP A 161 8.63 1.44 8.08
N VAL A 162 9.00 0.93 9.27
CA VAL A 162 8.05 0.67 10.37
C VAL A 162 7.30 1.93 10.78
N ASN A 163 8.00 3.07 10.88
CA ASN A 163 7.40 4.33 11.32
C ASN A 163 6.37 4.84 10.32
N ALA A 164 6.65 4.70 9.01
CA ALA A 164 5.71 5.05 7.95
C ALA A 164 4.45 4.16 7.99
N ALA A 165 4.64 2.86 8.17
CA ALA A 165 3.53 1.91 8.29
C ALA A 165 2.68 2.17 9.55
N ILE A 166 3.31 2.44 10.71
CA ILE A 166 2.63 2.82 11.94
C ILE A 166 1.85 4.14 11.75
N SER A 167 2.48 5.12 11.12
CA SER A 167 1.84 6.43 10.88
C SER A 167 0.58 6.29 10.03
N LEU A 168 0.60 5.50 8.97
CA LEU A 168 -0.57 5.26 8.12
C LEU A 168 -1.65 4.45 8.85
N GLY A 169 -1.26 3.42 9.63
CA GLY A 169 -2.18 2.64 10.46
C GLY A 169 -2.88 3.50 11.52
N CYS A 170 -2.11 4.35 12.22
CA CYS A 170 -2.63 5.29 13.20
C CYS A 170 -3.51 6.37 12.55
N LEU A 171 -3.13 6.87 11.38
CA LEU A 171 -3.95 7.83 10.63
C LEU A 171 -5.31 7.22 10.25
N SER A 172 -5.31 5.98 9.73
CA SER A 172 -6.55 5.26 9.38
C SER A 172 -7.45 5.05 10.61
N TYR A 173 -6.86 4.67 11.72
CA TYR A 173 -7.59 4.54 12.99
C TYR A 173 -8.08 5.90 13.50
N GLY A 174 -7.29 6.96 13.36
CA GLY A 174 -7.71 8.33 13.70
C GLY A 174 -8.95 8.76 12.92
N VAL A 175 -9.03 8.42 11.63
CA VAL A 175 -10.21 8.66 10.80
C VAL A 175 -11.44 7.93 11.33
N ILE A 176 -11.28 6.65 11.75
CA ILE A 176 -12.35 5.85 12.35
C ILE A 176 -12.81 6.48 13.66
N LEU A 177 -11.88 6.83 14.55
CA LEU A 177 -12.15 7.42 15.85
C LEU A 177 -12.86 8.77 15.72
N VAL A 178 -12.34 9.68 14.92
CA VAL A 178 -12.92 11.01 14.69
C VAL A 178 -14.30 10.88 14.03
N GLY A 179 -14.44 9.99 13.03
CA GLY A 179 -15.73 9.70 12.42
C GLY A 179 -16.76 9.22 13.42
N GLY A 180 -16.38 8.30 14.31
CA GLY A 180 -17.21 7.79 15.41
C GLY A 180 -17.62 8.88 16.39
N ILE A 181 -16.68 9.74 16.81
CA ILE A 181 -16.95 10.88 17.71
C ILE A 181 -17.96 11.85 17.08
N ILE A 182 -17.74 12.23 15.82
CA ILE A 182 -18.62 13.17 15.11
C ILE A 182 -20.02 12.58 14.90
N ALA A 183 -20.14 11.26 14.70
CA ALA A 183 -21.42 10.60 14.47
C ALA A 183 -22.22 10.33 15.74
N ASN A 184 -21.56 9.80 16.79
CA ASN A 184 -22.19 9.23 17.98
C ASN A 184 -21.63 9.79 19.30
N GLY A 185 -20.78 10.84 19.26
CA GLY A 185 -20.15 11.43 20.44
C GLY A 185 -19.30 10.43 21.22
N ALA A 186 -19.38 10.48 22.56
CA ALA A 186 -18.63 9.60 23.46
C ALA A 186 -18.89 8.10 23.24
N LYS A 187 -20.10 7.73 22.79
CA LYS A 187 -20.43 6.32 22.48
C LYS A 187 -19.69 5.84 21.23
N GLY A 188 -19.55 6.68 20.24
CA GLY A 188 -18.75 6.38 19.03
C GLY A 188 -17.26 6.24 19.35
N ALA A 189 -16.73 7.12 20.21
CA ALA A 189 -15.36 6.98 20.72
C ALA A 189 -15.18 5.65 21.48
N GLY A 190 -16.12 5.27 22.34
CA GLY A 190 -16.07 4.00 23.07
C GLY A 190 -16.13 2.78 22.17
N LYS A 191 -16.84 2.84 21.03
CA LYS A 191 -16.83 1.79 20.02
C LYS A 191 -15.46 1.68 19.35
N ALA A 192 -14.92 2.79 18.87
CA ALA A 192 -13.61 2.81 18.22
C ALA A 192 -12.50 2.33 19.18
N LEU A 193 -12.56 2.72 20.46
CA LEU A 193 -11.57 2.30 21.45
C LEU A 193 -11.59 0.80 21.79
N LYS A 194 -12.71 0.11 21.58
CA LYS A 194 -12.73 -1.36 21.72
C LYS A 194 -11.82 -2.04 20.70
N ASP A 195 -11.69 -1.44 19.54
CA ASP A 195 -10.89 -1.97 18.43
C ASP A 195 -9.49 -1.33 18.38
N PHE A 196 -8.93 -0.98 19.55
CA PHE A 196 -7.58 -0.38 19.67
C PHE A 196 -6.47 -1.24 19.05
N SER A 197 -6.69 -2.54 18.88
CA SER A 197 -5.74 -3.42 18.19
C SER A 197 -5.65 -3.17 16.69
N LEU A 198 -6.61 -2.46 16.08
CA LEU A 198 -6.65 -2.20 14.64
C LEU A 198 -5.43 -1.47 14.10
N PRO A 199 -5.01 -0.30 14.66
CA PRO A 199 -3.85 0.42 14.13
C PRO A 199 -2.60 -0.45 14.18
N LEU A 200 -2.44 -1.24 15.24
CA LEU A 200 -1.33 -2.15 15.38
C LEU A 200 -1.37 -3.26 14.31
N SER A 201 -2.52 -3.90 14.15
CA SER A 201 -2.73 -4.94 13.14
C SER A 201 -2.52 -4.43 11.71
N MET A 202 -3.03 -3.24 11.40
CA MET A 202 -2.85 -2.60 10.08
C MET A 202 -1.37 -2.28 9.82
N SER A 203 -0.67 -1.69 10.79
CA SER A 203 0.75 -1.32 10.68
C SER A 203 1.64 -2.53 10.47
N PHE A 204 1.49 -3.56 11.28
CA PHE A 204 2.28 -4.80 11.15
C PHE A 204 1.99 -5.54 9.84
N ARG A 205 0.78 -5.48 9.34
CA ARG A 205 0.43 -6.08 8.05
C ARG A 205 1.11 -5.36 6.90
N LEU A 206 1.06 -4.01 6.89
CA LEU A 206 1.73 -3.20 5.87
C LEU A 206 3.25 -3.44 5.88
N PHE A 207 3.86 -3.26 7.03
CA PHE A 207 5.29 -3.46 7.20
C PHE A 207 5.73 -4.90 6.91
N GLY A 208 5.05 -5.88 7.49
CA GLY A 208 5.42 -7.29 7.36
C GLY A 208 5.36 -7.82 5.93
N ALA A 209 4.37 -7.38 5.15
CA ALA A 209 4.26 -7.75 3.74
C ALA A 209 5.42 -7.21 2.90
N LEU A 210 5.76 -5.93 3.07
CA LEU A 210 6.85 -5.29 2.34
C LEU A 210 8.21 -5.81 2.80
N LEU A 211 8.39 -6.00 4.11
CA LEU A 211 9.60 -6.59 4.67
C LEU A 211 9.84 -8.01 4.11
N SER A 212 8.82 -8.85 4.04
CA SER A 212 8.96 -10.19 3.49
C SER A 212 9.37 -10.16 2.01
N GLY A 213 8.80 -9.26 1.22
CA GLY A 213 9.16 -9.05 -0.18
C GLY A 213 10.62 -8.62 -0.35
N LEU A 214 11.05 -7.64 0.46
CA LEU A 214 12.44 -7.16 0.49
C LEU A 214 13.41 -8.29 0.83
N LEU A 215 13.14 -9.04 1.90
CA LEU A 215 14.02 -10.13 2.33
C LEU A 215 14.13 -11.27 1.30
N VAL A 216 13.01 -11.61 0.63
CA VAL A 216 13.03 -12.62 -0.44
C VAL A 216 13.86 -12.12 -1.62
N THR A 217 13.72 -10.86 -1.99
CA THR A 217 14.48 -10.25 -3.09
C THR A 217 15.96 -10.22 -2.77
N GLU A 218 16.37 -9.79 -1.58
CA GLU A 218 17.75 -9.79 -1.12
C GLU A 218 18.35 -11.21 -1.07
N LEU A 219 17.59 -12.19 -0.60
CA LEU A 219 18.01 -13.59 -0.57
C LEU A 219 18.31 -14.10 -2.00
N VAL A 220 17.47 -13.76 -2.96
CA VAL A 220 17.66 -14.19 -4.34
C VAL A 220 18.87 -13.49 -4.97
N TYR A 221 19.10 -12.21 -4.67
CA TYR A 221 20.29 -11.49 -5.12
C TYR A 221 21.57 -11.97 -4.44
N TYR A 222 21.48 -12.53 -3.24
CA TYR A 222 22.63 -13.09 -2.55
C TYR A 222 23.21 -14.31 -3.29
N TYR A 223 22.36 -15.16 -3.84
CA TYR A 223 22.78 -16.32 -4.62
C TYR A 223 22.95 -15.94 -6.10
N VAL A 224 24.21 -15.85 -6.57
CA VAL A 224 24.56 -15.45 -7.93
C VAL A 224 23.84 -16.29 -9.00
N ALA A 225 23.70 -17.60 -8.79
CA ALA A 225 22.99 -18.48 -9.72
C ALA A 225 21.50 -18.16 -9.87
N MET A 226 20.87 -17.57 -8.85
CA MET A 226 19.47 -17.16 -8.87
C MET A 226 19.27 -15.71 -9.28
N SER A 227 20.32 -14.88 -9.30
CA SER A 227 20.21 -13.44 -9.49
C SER A 227 19.90 -12.99 -10.92
N PHE A 228 19.72 -13.89 -11.86
CA PHE A 228 19.63 -13.53 -13.26
C PHE A 228 18.21 -13.29 -13.79
N VAL A 229 17.25 -14.16 -13.66
CA VAL A 229 15.88 -13.99 -14.16
C VAL A 229 14.88 -14.04 -13.00
N VAL A 230 15.21 -14.84 -12.01
CA VAL A 230 14.36 -15.11 -10.85
C VAL A 230 14.02 -13.84 -10.06
N PRO A 231 14.95 -12.88 -9.80
CA PRO A 231 14.60 -11.65 -9.07
C PRO A 231 13.53 -10.82 -9.75
N VAL A 232 13.58 -10.70 -11.08
CA VAL A 232 12.60 -9.91 -11.84
C VAL A 232 11.20 -10.52 -11.70
N ILE A 233 11.09 -11.84 -11.82
CA ILE A 233 9.82 -12.55 -11.69
C ILE A 233 9.28 -12.39 -10.27
N ILE A 234 10.13 -12.62 -9.27
CA ILE A 234 9.78 -12.50 -7.86
C ILE A 234 9.40 -11.06 -7.54
N ALA A 235 10.24 -10.09 -7.88
CA ALA A 235 9.97 -8.68 -7.61
C ALA A 235 8.63 -8.24 -8.21
N VAL A 236 8.40 -8.50 -9.49
CA VAL A 236 7.14 -8.10 -10.15
C VAL A 236 5.95 -8.81 -9.52
N LEU A 237 6.03 -10.12 -9.29
CA LEU A 237 4.90 -10.92 -8.82
C LEU A 237 4.57 -10.59 -7.35
N PHE A 238 5.60 -10.52 -6.48
CA PHE A 238 5.40 -10.18 -5.08
C PHE A 238 4.99 -8.73 -4.89
N THR A 239 5.67 -7.79 -5.53
CA THR A 239 5.37 -6.36 -5.35
C THR A 239 4.00 -6.01 -5.89
N LEU A 240 3.61 -6.53 -7.07
CA LEU A 240 2.27 -6.29 -7.63
C LEU A 240 1.17 -6.90 -6.76
N LEU A 241 1.36 -8.16 -6.32
CA LEU A 241 0.41 -8.85 -5.45
C LEU A 241 0.27 -8.14 -4.11
N HIS A 242 1.39 -7.77 -3.48
CA HIS A 242 1.38 -7.02 -2.23
C HIS A 242 0.73 -5.65 -2.39
N ALA A 243 1.04 -4.91 -3.45
CA ALA A 243 0.45 -3.60 -3.72
C ALA A 243 -1.09 -3.67 -3.78
N LEU A 244 -1.62 -4.65 -4.52
CA LEU A 244 -3.06 -4.86 -4.65
C LEU A 244 -3.70 -5.28 -3.32
N ILE A 245 -3.14 -6.31 -2.67
CA ILE A 245 -3.71 -6.87 -1.43
C ILE A 245 -3.67 -5.82 -0.33
N GLN A 246 -2.55 -5.12 -0.14
CA GLN A 246 -2.41 -4.15 0.95
C GLN A 246 -3.32 -2.94 0.76
N ALA A 247 -3.39 -2.40 -0.47
CA ALA A 247 -4.31 -1.31 -0.79
C ALA A 247 -5.77 -1.72 -0.53
N TYR A 248 -6.18 -2.92 -1.00
CA TYR A 248 -7.53 -3.42 -0.80
C TYR A 248 -7.85 -3.68 0.66
N VAL A 249 -6.97 -4.37 1.39
CA VAL A 249 -7.24 -4.77 2.79
C VAL A 249 -7.31 -3.55 3.71
N LEU A 250 -6.36 -2.60 3.61
CA LEU A 250 -6.39 -1.43 4.47
C LEU A 250 -7.65 -0.58 4.22
N THR A 251 -7.99 -0.34 2.96
CA THR A 251 -9.15 0.47 2.59
C THR A 251 -10.46 -0.20 2.98
N THR A 252 -10.57 -1.52 2.80
CA THR A 252 -11.75 -2.31 3.22
C THR A 252 -11.91 -2.29 4.73
N LEU A 253 -10.87 -2.59 5.49
CA LEU A 253 -10.94 -2.57 6.96
C LEU A 253 -11.28 -1.18 7.48
N THR A 254 -10.62 -0.14 6.98
CA THR A 254 -10.93 1.24 7.38
C THR A 254 -12.38 1.59 7.10
N SER A 255 -12.91 1.23 5.93
CA SER A 255 -14.30 1.54 5.57
C SER A 255 -15.31 0.75 6.41
N MET A 256 -15.05 -0.52 6.71
CA MET A 256 -15.92 -1.35 7.56
C MET A 256 -15.99 -0.80 8.99
N PHE A 257 -14.84 -0.59 9.63
CA PHE A 257 -14.81 -0.08 11.00
C PHE A 257 -15.31 1.36 11.11
N TYR A 258 -15.09 2.19 10.10
CA TYR A 258 -15.68 3.53 10.04
C TYR A 258 -17.21 3.42 9.95
N GLY A 259 -17.74 2.55 9.12
CA GLY A 259 -19.18 2.28 9.01
C GLY A 259 -19.77 1.85 10.36
N GLU A 260 -19.14 0.86 11.00
CA GLU A 260 -19.60 0.33 12.30
C GLU A 260 -19.58 1.39 13.41
N THR A 261 -18.51 2.19 13.51
CA THR A 261 -18.40 3.22 14.56
C THR A 261 -19.33 4.40 14.33
N THR A 262 -19.66 4.72 13.09
CA THR A 262 -20.53 5.84 12.70
C THR A 262 -22.00 5.45 12.60
N GLU A 263 -22.34 4.17 12.64
CA GLU A 263 -23.71 3.68 12.60
C GLU A 263 -24.48 4.14 13.84
N LYS A 264 -25.65 4.77 13.60
CA LYS A 264 -26.53 5.22 14.69
C LYS A 264 -27.19 4.01 15.34
N HIS A 265 -27.09 3.90 16.66
CA HIS A 265 -27.86 2.90 17.38
C HIS A 265 -29.36 3.17 17.21
N ALA A 266 -30.08 2.17 16.73
CA ALA A 266 -31.52 2.17 16.86
C ALA A 266 -31.89 2.35 18.33
N PRO A 267 -32.80 3.25 18.68
CA PRO A 267 -33.24 3.41 20.08
C PRO A 267 -33.75 2.05 20.58
N LYS A 268 -33.16 1.57 21.68
CA LYS A 268 -33.65 0.33 22.32
C LYS A 268 -35.16 0.46 22.48
N PRO A 269 -35.96 -0.54 22.07
CA PRO A 269 -37.40 -0.51 22.28
C PRO A 269 -37.64 -0.23 23.77
N LYS A 270 -38.38 0.83 24.06
CA LYS A 270 -38.79 1.17 25.47
C LYS A 270 -39.46 -0.08 26.01
N LYS A 271 -38.81 -0.76 26.96
CA LYS A 271 -39.48 -1.82 27.75
C LYS A 271 -40.77 -1.21 28.31
N ASN A 272 -41.90 -1.63 27.75
CA ASN A 272 -43.23 -1.23 28.28
C ASN A 272 -43.31 -1.63 29.77
N LYS A 273 -43.08 -0.66 30.64
CA LYS A 273 -43.29 -0.86 32.10
C LYS A 273 -44.72 -1.21 32.42
N LYS A 274 -45.69 -1.12 31.48
CA LYS A 274 -47.09 -1.44 31.69
C LYS A 274 -47.42 -2.91 31.81
N ILE A 275 -46.62 -3.82 31.25
CA ILE A 275 -46.93 -5.27 31.30
C ILE A 275 -46.59 -5.91 32.66
N LYS A 276 -45.76 -5.24 33.51
CA LYS A 276 -45.49 -5.77 34.86
C LYS A 276 -46.51 -5.35 35.93
N ALA A 277 -47.37 -4.36 35.64
CA ALA A 277 -48.41 -3.94 36.59
C ALA A 277 -49.70 -4.78 36.50
N GLU A 278 -50.00 -5.40 35.36
CA GLU A 278 -51.18 -6.27 35.20
C GLU A 278 -50.93 -7.72 35.61
N ALA A 279 -49.67 -8.16 35.71
CA ALA A 279 -49.35 -9.52 36.19
C ALA A 279 -49.22 -9.67 37.70
N VAL A 280 -49.44 -8.60 38.49
CA VAL A 280 -49.41 -8.62 39.97
C VAL A 280 -50.84 -8.48 40.56
N ASN A 281 -51.85 -8.22 39.72
CA ASN A 281 -53.24 -8.06 40.18
C ASN A 281 -54.21 -9.17 39.66
N ASN A 282 -53.69 -10.33 39.29
CA ASN A 282 -54.50 -11.55 39.09
C ASN A 282 -53.97 -12.68 39.96
#